data_b7204ffb29314033134d267e0ebbb42a
#
_entry.id   b7204ffb29314033134d267e0ebbb42a
#
_cell.length_a   1.000
_cell.length_b   1.000
_cell.length_c   1.000
_cell.angle_alpha   90.00
_cell.angle_beta   90.00
_cell.angle_gamma   90.00
#
_symmetry.space_group_name_H-M   'P 1'
#
loop_
_entity.id
_entity.type
_entity.pdbx_description
1 polymer ?
#
loop_
_entity_poly.entity_id
_entity_poly.type
_entity_poly.pdbx_seq_one_letter_code
_entity_poly.pdbx_strand_id
1 'polypeptide(L)'
;MRKALLAIFLLFSFNLYGAGAKIDIPKYDWSWKGFFGTYDRASAQRGLKVYREVCAGCHSMNYLSYRNLADLGFSEDHIKAIAAEHLVLDGPNDEGE
;
A
#
# COMPACT_ATOMS: atom_id res chain seq x y z
N MET A 1 -36.46 1.53 -40.01
CA MET A 1 -35.63 2.66 -39.55
C MET A 1 -35.04 2.44 -38.14
N ARG A 2 -35.84 2.08 -37.10
CA ARG A 2 -35.31 1.85 -35.71
C ARG A 2 -34.25 0.75 -35.61
N LYS A 3 -34.34 -0.35 -36.38
CA LYS A 3 -33.38 -1.46 -36.38
C LYS A 3 -32.05 -1.08 -37.07
N ALA A 4 -32.10 -0.21 -38.08
CA ALA A 4 -30.89 0.29 -38.74
C ALA A 4 -30.11 1.27 -37.85
N LEU A 5 -30.78 2.10 -37.06
CA LEU A 5 -30.16 2.99 -36.07
C LEU A 5 -29.44 2.23 -34.94
N LEU A 6 -30.03 1.12 -34.46
CA LEU A 6 -29.42 0.23 -33.48
C LEU A 6 -28.15 -0.45 -34.01
N ALA A 7 -28.17 -0.89 -35.28
CA ALA A 7 -27.00 -1.49 -35.90
C ALA A 7 -25.86 -0.50 -36.09
N ILE A 8 -26.14 0.76 -36.42
CA ILE A 8 -25.16 1.83 -36.55
C ILE A 8 -24.53 2.15 -35.17
N PHE A 9 -25.37 2.15 -34.10
CA PHE A 9 -24.86 2.42 -32.74
C PHE A 9 -23.91 1.32 -32.22
N LEU A 10 -24.15 0.06 -32.60
CA LEU A 10 -23.29 -1.07 -32.27
C LEU A 10 -21.97 -1.09 -33.05
N LEU A 11 -21.93 -0.52 -34.25
CA LEU A 11 -20.69 -0.39 -35.04
C LEU A 11 -19.78 0.74 -34.54
N PHE A 12 -20.29 1.66 -33.72
CA PHE A 12 -19.55 2.77 -33.11
C PHE A 12 -19.01 2.44 -31.71
N SER A 13 -19.03 1.18 -31.29
CA SER A 13 -18.33 0.72 -30.10
C SER A 13 -16.80 0.77 -30.35
N PHE A 14 -16.25 1.97 -30.51
CA PHE A 14 -14.81 2.19 -30.59
C PHE A 14 -14.19 1.74 -29.27
N ASN A 15 -13.24 0.83 -29.36
CA ASN A 15 -12.34 0.52 -28.28
C ASN A 15 -11.73 1.82 -27.76
N LEU A 16 -12.18 2.30 -26.60
CA LEU A 16 -11.49 3.31 -25.84
C LEU A 16 -10.20 2.67 -25.32
N TYR A 17 -9.18 2.68 -26.16
CA TYR A 17 -7.82 2.46 -25.68
C TYR A 17 -7.49 3.62 -24.78
N GLY A 18 -7.44 3.36 -23.48
CA GLY A 18 -6.92 4.34 -22.54
C GLY A 18 -5.53 4.77 -23.01
N ALA A 19 -5.38 6.04 -23.32
CA ALA A 19 -4.13 6.64 -23.80
C ALA A 19 -3.11 6.81 -22.66
N GLY A 20 -2.91 5.73 -21.86
CA GLY A 20 -1.82 5.66 -20.91
C GLY A 20 -0.54 5.30 -21.62
N ALA A 21 0.52 6.10 -21.49
CA ALA A 21 1.84 5.70 -21.90
C ALA A 21 2.18 4.35 -21.24
N LYS A 22 2.58 3.36 -22.03
CA LYS A 22 3.00 2.06 -21.51
C LYS A 22 4.31 2.25 -20.76
N ILE A 23 4.20 2.40 -19.45
CA ILE A 23 5.37 2.51 -18.57
C ILE A 23 5.94 1.09 -18.43
N ASP A 24 7.17 0.91 -18.83
CA ASP A 24 7.90 -0.34 -18.64
C ASP A 24 8.39 -0.40 -17.19
N ILE A 25 7.67 -1.19 -16.37
CA ILE A 25 8.01 -1.33 -14.96
C ILE A 25 9.11 -2.37 -14.82
N PRO A 26 10.28 -2.02 -14.28
CA PRO A 26 11.36 -2.96 -14.09
C PRO A 26 10.94 -4.12 -13.18
N LYS A 27 11.25 -5.34 -13.60
CA LYS A 27 11.00 -6.54 -12.81
C LYS A 27 12.17 -6.79 -11.89
N TYR A 28 11.90 -6.85 -10.60
CA TYR A 28 12.89 -7.23 -9.59
C TYR A 28 12.68 -8.66 -9.13
N ASP A 29 13.77 -9.37 -8.91
CA ASP A 29 13.76 -10.69 -8.27
C ASP A 29 13.83 -10.50 -6.76
N TRP A 30 12.66 -10.48 -6.14
CA TRP A 30 12.53 -10.34 -4.70
C TRP A 30 12.83 -11.67 -4.00
N SER A 31 13.59 -11.64 -2.91
CA SER A 31 13.96 -12.85 -2.15
C SER A 31 12.77 -13.63 -1.58
N TRP A 32 11.65 -12.97 -1.36
CA TRP A 32 10.40 -13.59 -0.87
C TRP A 32 9.49 -14.12 -1.97
N LYS A 33 9.91 -14.05 -3.24
CA LYS A 33 9.13 -14.53 -4.38
C LYS A 33 9.17 -16.04 -4.47
N GLY A 34 8.01 -16.67 -4.69
CA GLY A 34 7.89 -18.11 -4.86
C GLY A 34 7.66 -18.87 -3.55
N PHE A 35 7.49 -20.18 -3.68
CA PHE A 35 7.11 -21.06 -2.56
C PHE A 35 8.19 -21.14 -1.46
N PHE A 36 9.46 -21.03 -1.83
CA PHE A 36 10.60 -21.04 -0.89
C PHE A 36 11.20 -19.65 -0.66
N GLY A 37 10.43 -18.61 -0.97
CA GLY A 37 10.87 -17.25 -0.76
C GLY A 37 11.15 -16.96 0.72
N THR A 38 12.25 -16.27 0.99
CA THR A 38 12.64 -15.87 2.34
C THR A 38 12.63 -14.37 2.49
N TYR A 39 12.24 -13.91 3.66
CA TYR A 39 12.12 -12.51 3.98
C TYR A 39 13.35 -12.02 4.74
N ASP A 40 14.04 -11.01 4.20
CA ASP A 40 15.18 -10.39 4.89
C ASP A 40 14.68 -9.28 5.83
N ARG A 41 14.74 -9.54 7.13
CA ARG A 41 14.33 -8.59 8.18
C ARG A 41 15.12 -7.29 8.13
N ALA A 42 16.41 -7.36 7.88
CA ALA A 42 17.25 -6.17 7.82
C ALA A 42 16.87 -5.25 6.66
N SER A 43 16.56 -5.82 5.49
CA SER A 43 16.03 -5.06 4.36
C SER A 43 14.69 -4.43 4.67
N ALA A 44 13.80 -5.15 5.36
CA ALA A 44 12.50 -4.63 5.74
C ALA A 44 12.58 -3.51 6.78
N GLN A 45 13.50 -3.61 7.75
CA GLN A 45 13.77 -2.52 8.70
C GLN A 45 14.27 -1.26 7.98
N ARG A 46 15.18 -1.41 7.00
CA ARG A 46 15.62 -0.28 6.16
C ARG A 46 14.48 0.30 5.35
N GLY A 47 13.61 -0.56 4.81
CA GLY A 47 12.40 -0.14 4.09
C GLY A 47 11.43 0.63 4.99
N LEU A 48 11.23 0.19 6.22
CA LEU A 48 10.43 0.91 7.21
C LEU A 48 11.01 2.31 7.49
N LYS A 49 12.34 2.42 7.61
CA LYS A 49 12.99 3.71 7.77
C LYS A 49 12.70 4.65 6.61
N VAL A 50 12.85 4.16 5.37
CA VAL A 50 12.52 4.96 4.17
C VAL A 50 11.05 5.37 4.17
N TYR A 51 10.15 4.45 4.52
CA TYR A 51 8.72 4.76 4.63
C TYR A 51 8.48 5.91 5.62
N ARG A 52 9.03 5.83 6.83
CA ARG A 52 8.84 6.86 7.87
C ARG A 52 9.40 8.22 7.49
N GLU A 53 10.57 8.24 6.84
CA GLU A 53 11.27 9.48 6.49
C GLU A 53 10.73 10.14 5.21
N VAL A 54 10.18 9.37 4.29
CA VAL A 54 9.79 9.85 2.95
C VAL A 54 8.31 9.68 2.68
N CYS A 55 7.78 8.46 2.80
CA CYS A 55 6.42 8.15 2.31
C CYS A 55 5.32 8.54 3.30
N ALA A 56 5.60 8.43 4.60
CA ALA A 56 4.62 8.65 5.67
C ALA A 56 4.09 10.11 5.72
N GLY A 57 4.82 11.05 5.15
CA GLY A 57 4.36 12.44 5.02
C GLY A 57 3.15 12.61 4.10
N CYS A 58 2.89 11.66 3.20
CA CYS A 58 1.79 11.71 2.24
C CYS A 58 0.71 10.66 2.49
N HIS A 59 1.07 9.48 3.01
CA HIS A 59 0.09 8.40 3.24
C HIS A 59 0.50 7.49 4.37
N SER A 60 -0.48 6.91 5.04
CA SER A 60 -0.31 5.90 6.08
C SER A 60 -0.38 4.48 5.52
N MET A 61 0.06 3.50 6.31
CA MET A 61 -0.12 2.07 6.04
C MET A 61 -1.30 1.53 6.87
N ASN A 62 -2.51 1.64 6.34
CA ASN A 62 -3.75 1.33 7.08
C ASN A 62 -3.89 -0.15 7.50
N TYR A 63 -3.20 -1.06 6.79
CA TYR A 63 -3.28 -2.50 7.06
C TYR A 63 -2.11 -3.04 7.88
N LEU A 64 -1.20 -2.16 8.31
CA LEU A 64 -0.06 -2.52 9.15
C LEU A 64 -0.22 -1.87 10.52
N SER A 65 -0.43 -2.69 11.55
CA SER A 65 -0.44 -2.23 12.94
C SER A 65 0.99 -2.14 13.47
N TYR A 66 1.25 -1.23 14.41
CA TYR A 66 2.57 -1.12 15.07
C TYR A 66 3.04 -2.44 15.67
N ARG A 67 2.16 -3.24 16.26
CA ARG A 67 2.48 -4.58 16.79
C ARG A 67 3.11 -5.52 15.77
N ASN A 68 2.80 -5.36 14.48
CA ASN A 68 3.37 -6.20 13.42
C ASN A 68 4.86 -5.93 13.20
N LEU A 69 5.40 -4.82 13.72
CA LEU A 69 6.82 -4.52 13.65
C LEU A 69 7.68 -5.50 14.45
N ALA A 70 7.08 -6.25 15.39
CA ALA A 70 7.75 -7.34 16.09
C ALA A 70 8.26 -8.42 15.11
N ASP A 71 7.52 -8.70 14.03
CA ASP A 71 7.92 -9.66 13.00
C ASP A 71 9.20 -9.22 12.25
N LEU A 72 9.47 -7.92 12.23
CA LEU A 72 10.71 -7.34 11.70
C LEU A 72 11.87 -7.42 12.70
N GLY A 73 11.63 -7.86 13.93
CA GLY A 73 12.65 -7.99 14.98
C GLY A 73 12.82 -6.75 15.85
N PHE A 74 11.87 -5.81 15.84
CA PHE A 74 11.87 -4.70 16.80
C PHE A 74 11.41 -5.18 18.16
N SER A 75 12.04 -4.66 19.23
CA SER A 75 11.58 -4.89 20.60
C SER A 75 10.28 -4.12 20.88
N GLU A 76 9.54 -4.57 21.88
CA GLU A 76 8.30 -3.90 22.30
C GLU A 76 8.51 -2.43 22.65
N ASP A 77 9.61 -2.11 23.32
CA ASP A 77 9.97 -0.72 23.68
C ASP A 77 10.23 0.14 22.44
N HIS A 78 10.92 -0.41 21.43
CA HIS A 78 11.11 0.28 20.17
C HIS A 78 9.79 0.51 19.44
N ILE A 79 8.90 -0.47 19.45
CA ILE A 79 7.58 -0.36 18.81
C ILE A 79 6.75 0.72 19.48
N LYS A 80 6.74 0.75 20.81
CA LYS A 80 6.05 1.80 21.59
C LYS A 80 6.63 3.19 21.32
N ALA A 81 7.95 3.30 21.24
CA ALA A 81 8.60 4.56 20.91
C ALA A 81 8.20 5.06 19.51
N ILE A 82 8.17 4.18 18.52
CA ILE A 82 7.71 4.52 17.16
C ILE A 82 6.24 4.94 17.15
N ALA A 83 5.39 4.24 17.89
CA ALA A 83 3.97 4.56 17.97
C ALA A 83 3.72 5.92 18.66
N ALA A 84 4.52 6.24 19.67
CA ALA A 84 4.39 7.52 20.42
C ALA A 84 4.77 8.76 19.61
N GLU A 85 5.40 8.61 18.44
CA GLU A 85 5.68 9.74 17.53
C GLU A 85 4.41 10.31 16.88
N HIS A 86 3.30 9.59 16.93
CA HIS A 86 2.05 9.96 16.30
C HIS A 86 0.95 10.13 17.35
N LEU A 87 0.37 11.31 17.40
CA LEU A 87 -0.84 11.55 18.19
C LEU A 87 -2.04 10.99 17.43
N VAL A 88 -2.73 10.04 18.04
CA VAL A 88 -3.98 9.48 17.54
C VAL A 88 -5.09 9.97 18.45
N LEU A 89 -6.14 10.55 17.88
CA LEU A 89 -7.37 10.79 18.61
C LEU A 89 -7.99 9.42 18.91
N ASP A 90 -7.90 9.01 20.16
CA ASP A 90 -8.63 7.84 20.64
C ASP A 90 -10.11 8.22 20.80
N GLY A 91 -10.99 7.23 20.84
CA GLY A 91 -12.41 7.47 21.04
C GLY A 91 -12.68 8.17 22.38
N PRO A 92 -13.94 8.46 22.68
CA PRO A 92 -14.29 9.12 23.94
C PRO A 92 -13.71 8.35 25.13
N ASN A 93 -13.12 9.07 26.07
CA ASN A 93 -12.64 8.51 27.33
C ASN A 93 -13.82 7.94 28.16
N ASP A 94 -13.53 7.32 29.31
CA ASP A 94 -14.59 6.78 30.20
C ASP A 94 -15.60 7.84 30.69
N GLU A 95 -15.29 9.11 30.51
CA GLU A 95 -16.13 10.25 30.84
C GLU A 95 -16.94 10.79 29.64
N GLY A 96 -16.71 10.22 28.44
CA GLY A 96 -17.43 10.52 27.20
C GLY A 96 -16.97 11.79 26.49
N GLU A 97 -15.75 12.28 26.77
CA GLU A 97 -15.14 13.44 26.12
C GLU A 97 -14.17 13.05 25.00
#